data_82e5b4d3b72241fb12618746e40cc591
#
_entry.id   82e5b4d3b72241fb12618746e40cc591
#
_cell.length_a   1.000
_cell.length_b   1.000
_cell.length_c   1.000
_cell.angle_alpha   90.00
_cell.angle_beta   90.00
_cell.angle_gamma   90.00
#
_symmetry.space_group_name_H-M   'P 1'
#
loop_
_entity.id
_entity.type
_entity.pdbx_description
1 polymer ?
#
loop_
_entity_poly.entity_id
_entity_poly.type
_entity_poly.pdbx_seq_one_letter_code
_entity_poly.pdbx_strand_id
1 'polypeptide(L)'
;NGIAQARAIQLRPELAAPAKPVKKPAKPEPESSAINAANGETNTADANKNGSDSQPPIIKPIAEKVPNNLDISKYAYDPATESCNADMMMVGDSVTSGTSDAIQAAFPNAFIDGLPNRQLPQAVDVYQQDTAAGHSGSVVVFGLGTNGVISNEQEVQQLIDLTGGKPTYFITIRMPYPWQENNNNTMLREAAKKNKNVGIIDWHGYSEGHSEYLNDDGIHPNMTGAYAYATMI
;
A
#
# COMPACT_ATOMS: atom_id res chain seq x y z
N ASN A 1 -38.08 -37.86 0.86
CA ASN A 1 -37.88 -37.66 -0.58
C ASN A 1 -38.09 -36.18 -0.91
N GLY A 2 -37.05 -35.41 -0.96
CA GLY A 2 -37.04 -34.03 -1.36
C GLY A 2 -35.72 -33.72 -2.04
N ILE A 3 -35.74 -33.66 -3.36
CA ILE A 3 -34.58 -33.39 -4.21
C ILE A 3 -34.37 -31.88 -4.21
N ALA A 4 -33.23 -31.45 -3.67
CA ALA A 4 -32.77 -30.06 -3.81
C ALA A 4 -32.15 -29.87 -5.19
N GLN A 5 -32.80 -29.05 -6.04
CA GLN A 5 -32.26 -28.63 -7.30
C GLN A 5 -31.26 -27.50 -7.10
N ALA A 6 -29.98 -27.78 -7.37
CA ALA A 6 -28.94 -26.78 -7.51
C ALA A 6 -29.17 -25.99 -8.84
N ARG A 7 -29.42 -24.69 -8.74
CA ARG A 7 -29.41 -23.79 -9.90
C ARG A 7 -27.97 -23.37 -10.19
N ALA A 8 -27.42 -23.91 -11.26
CA ALA A 8 -26.20 -23.38 -11.85
C ALA A 8 -26.49 -22.04 -12.53
N ILE A 9 -25.84 -20.98 -12.08
CA ILE A 9 -25.83 -19.69 -12.78
C ILE A 9 -24.77 -19.79 -13.87
N GLN A 10 -25.23 -19.84 -15.12
CA GLN A 10 -24.36 -19.72 -16.30
C GLN A 10 -23.97 -18.25 -16.47
N LEU A 11 -22.70 -17.92 -16.17
CA LEU A 11 -22.08 -16.66 -16.60
C LEU A 11 -21.80 -16.75 -18.10
N ARG A 12 -22.45 -15.91 -18.89
CA ARG A 12 -22.12 -15.69 -20.30
C ARG A 12 -20.88 -14.79 -20.37
N PRO A 13 -19.82 -15.13 -21.10
CA PRO A 13 -18.76 -14.20 -21.43
C PRO A 13 -19.25 -13.29 -22.58
N GLU A 14 -19.46 -12.02 -22.29
CA GLU A 14 -19.68 -11.02 -23.33
C GLU A 14 -18.32 -10.60 -23.90
N LEU A 15 -18.14 -10.82 -25.20
CA LEU A 15 -16.94 -10.45 -25.95
C LEU A 15 -16.81 -8.93 -25.97
N ALA A 16 -15.81 -8.40 -25.28
CA ALA A 16 -15.36 -7.03 -25.46
C ALA A 16 -14.54 -6.92 -26.76
N ALA A 17 -14.94 -6.02 -27.64
CA ALA A 17 -14.23 -5.70 -28.87
C ALA A 17 -12.87 -5.03 -28.57
N PRO A 18 -11.83 -5.23 -29.42
CA PRO A 18 -10.51 -4.68 -29.16
C PRO A 18 -10.50 -3.16 -29.26
N ALA A 19 -9.96 -2.51 -28.23
CA ALA A 19 -9.75 -1.06 -28.19
C ALA A 19 -8.70 -0.63 -29.21
N LYS A 20 -8.99 0.46 -29.95
CA LYS A 20 -8.08 1.09 -30.91
C LYS A 20 -6.88 1.69 -30.19
N PRO A 21 -5.67 1.70 -30.79
CA PRO A 21 -4.49 2.26 -30.14
C PRO A 21 -4.59 3.78 -30.00
N VAL A 22 -4.42 4.27 -28.78
CA VAL A 22 -4.35 5.69 -28.44
C VAL A 22 -2.96 6.19 -28.79
N LYS A 23 -2.87 7.26 -29.60
CA LYS A 23 -1.63 7.93 -29.97
C LYS A 23 -1.00 8.60 -28.75
N LYS A 24 0.27 8.32 -28.56
CA LYS A 24 1.17 8.94 -27.56
C LYS A 24 1.22 10.47 -27.78
N PRO A 25 1.06 11.32 -26.74
CA PRO A 25 1.29 12.75 -26.86
C PRO A 25 2.78 13.04 -27.06
N ALA A 26 3.07 13.98 -27.96
CA ALA A 26 4.42 14.44 -28.27
C ALA A 26 4.96 15.32 -27.13
N LYS A 27 6.26 15.16 -26.87
CA LYS A 27 7.07 15.94 -25.94
C LYS A 27 7.19 17.38 -26.46
N PRO A 28 7.00 18.43 -25.65
CA PRO A 28 7.32 19.79 -26.06
C PRO A 28 8.84 20.02 -26.04
N GLU A 29 9.36 20.58 -27.14
CA GLU A 29 10.72 21.08 -27.24
C GLU A 29 10.87 22.42 -26.48
N PRO A 30 12.08 22.76 -25.97
CA PRO A 30 12.29 24.01 -25.28
C PRO A 30 12.56 25.14 -26.28
N GLU A 31 11.81 26.21 -26.19
CA GLU A 31 12.10 27.46 -26.89
C GLU A 31 13.31 28.17 -26.29
N SER A 32 14.25 28.48 -27.18
CA SER A 32 15.40 29.32 -26.93
C SER A 32 15.02 30.78 -27.02
N SER A 33 15.36 31.60 -26.03
CA SER A 33 15.59 33.01 -26.23
C SER A 33 16.81 33.47 -25.44
N ALA A 34 17.81 33.84 -26.21
CA ALA A 34 19.01 34.55 -25.79
C ALA A 34 18.70 36.05 -25.56
N ILE A 35 19.55 36.68 -24.78
CA ILE A 35 20.18 38.03 -24.84
C ILE A 35 20.23 38.59 -23.40
N ASN A 36 21.27 39.04 -22.80
CA ASN A 36 22.48 39.74 -23.08
C ASN A 36 23.40 39.83 -21.85
N ALA A 37 24.64 39.81 -22.12
CA ALA A 37 25.87 40.19 -21.49
C ALA A 37 25.85 41.39 -20.49
N ALA A 38 26.67 41.33 -19.45
CA ALA A 38 27.95 42.00 -19.33
C ALA A 38 28.51 42.01 -17.92
N ASN A 39 29.84 41.83 -17.84
CA ASN A 39 30.80 42.25 -16.78
C ASN A 39 30.73 41.54 -15.45
N GLY A 40 31.75 40.88 -14.98
CA GLY A 40 33.20 41.05 -15.10
C GLY A 40 33.77 40.82 -13.71
N GLU A 41 34.73 40.01 -13.63
CA GLU A 41 35.90 40.01 -12.76
C GLU A 41 36.24 38.67 -12.11
N THR A 42 37.43 38.36 -12.40
CA THR A 42 38.31 37.28 -12.01
C THR A 42 38.44 37.03 -10.51
N ASN A 43 38.48 35.75 -10.07
CA ASN A 43 39.65 35.31 -9.26
C ASN A 43 39.80 33.79 -9.24
N THR A 44 41.01 33.44 -9.55
CA THR A 44 41.90 32.29 -9.35
C THR A 44 41.45 31.11 -8.48
N ALA A 45 41.62 29.97 -9.11
CA ALA A 45 42.11 28.67 -8.68
C ALA A 45 42.09 28.30 -7.19
N ASP A 46 41.40 27.18 -6.91
CA ASP A 46 42.03 26.10 -6.16
C ASP A 46 41.43 24.75 -6.56
N ALA A 47 42.32 23.87 -7.01
CA ALA A 47 42.03 22.48 -7.29
C ALA A 47 41.90 21.73 -5.95
N ASN A 48 40.72 21.21 -5.62
CA ASN A 48 40.64 20.16 -4.61
C ASN A 48 39.70 19.04 -5.04
N LYS A 49 40.22 17.85 -4.99
CA LYS A 49 39.71 16.52 -5.28
C LYS A 49 38.31 16.30 -4.79
N ASN A 50 37.35 16.11 -5.68
CA ASN A 50 36.08 15.48 -5.38
C ASN A 50 36.23 13.96 -5.48
N GLY A 51 36.45 13.33 -4.34
CA GLY A 51 36.04 11.96 -4.12
C GLY A 51 34.49 11.96 -4.09
N SER A 52 33.90 11.41 -5.11
CA SER A 52 32.46 11.15 -5.14
C SER A 52 32.14 10.03 -4.14
N ASP A 53 31.93 10.39 -2.90
CA ASP A 53 31.25 9.55 -1.92
C ASP A 53 29.75 9.68 -2.20
N SER A 54 29.31 8.96 -3.22
CA SER A 54 27.87 8.74 -3.41
C SER A 54 27.41 7.75 -2.34
N GLN A 55 27.09 8.26 -1.15
CA GLN A 55 26.28 7.50 -0.22
C GLN A 55 24.98 7.12 -0.93
N PRO A 56 24.58 5.83 -0.86
CA PRO A 56 23.29 5.44 -1.38
C PRO A 56 22.20 6.31 -0.70
N PRO A 57 21.14 6.68 -1.41
CA PRO A 57 20.08 7.50 -0.85
C PRO A 57 19.58 6.82 0.43
N ILE A 58 19.57 7.58 1.53
CA ILE A 58 18.99 7.12 2.80
C ILE A 58 17.48 6.97 2.53
N ILE A 59 17.06 5.75 2.24
CA ILE A 59 15.64 5.42 2.14
C ILE A 59 15.10 5.54 3.57
N LYS A 60 14.35 6.60 3.84
CA LYS A 60 13.64 6.73 5.10
C LYS A 60 12.66 5.58 5.19
N PRO A 61 12.62 4.82 6.30
CA PRO A 61 11.63 3.78 6.46
C PRO A 61 10.23 4.42 6.40
N ILE A 62 9.38 3.91 5.52
CA ILE A 62 8.00 4.36 5.34
C ILE A 62 7.11 3.79 6.46
N ALA A 63 7.52 2.65 7.03
CA ALA A 63 6.86 2.11 8.21
C ALA A 63 7.11 2.99 9.43
N GLU A 64 6.04 3.51 10.03
CA GLU A 64 6.09 4.26 11.29
C GLU A 64 6.60 3.36 12.44
N LYS A 65 6.23 2.09 12.40
CA LYS A 65 6.69 1.06 13.32
C LYS A 65 6.83 -0.28 12.62
N VAL A 66 7.95 -0.96 12.85
CA VAL A 66 8.22 -2.31 12.35
C VAL A 66 7.96 -3.34 13.47
N PRO A 67 7.33 -4.49 13.19
CA PRO A 67 7.20 -5.57 14.15
C PRO A 67 8.57 -6.06 14.66
N ASN A 68 8.71 -6.25 15.97
CA ASN A 68 10.00 -6.65 16.57
C ASN A 68 10.48 -8.04 16.13
N ASN A 69 9.58 -8.88 15.67
CA ASN A 69 9.84 -10.24 15.21
C ASN A 69 9.90 -10.38 13.68
N LEU A 70 9.92 -9.27 12.95
CA LEU A 70 10.14 -9.31 11.51
C LEU A 70 11.62 -9.53 11.23
N ASP A 71 11.92 -10.62 10.55
CA ASP A 71 13.26 -10.96 10.08
C ASP A 71 13.36 -10.67 8.58
N ILE A 72 13.83 -9.49 8.24
CA ILE A 72 13.95 -9.02 6.86
C ILE A 72 14.96 -9.84 6.03
N SER A 73 15.88 -10.56 6.69
CA SER A 73 16.87 -11.39 5.97
C SER A 73 16.25 -12.59 5.24
N LYS A 74 14.99 -12.92 5.55
CA LYS A 74 14.23 -13.98 4.89
C LYS A 74 13.65 -13.57 3.54
N TYR A 75 13.65 -12.28 3.23
CA TYR A 75 13.02 -11.73 2.04
C TYR A 75 14.07 -11.13 1.11
N ALA A 76 13.91 -11.37 -0.18
CA ALA A 76 14.75 -10.80 -1.21
C ALA A 76 13.97 -9.73 -1.99
N TYR A 77 14.59 -8.57 -2.16
CA TYR A 77 14.08 -7.52 -3.04
C TYR A 77 14.84 -7.59 -4.37
N ASP A 78 14.10 -7.61 -5.47
CA ASP A 78 14.63 -7.53 -6.82
C ASP A 78 14.48 -6.10 -7.36
N PRO A 79 15.56 -5.33 -7.49
CA PRO A 79 15.49 -3.96 -7.98
C PRO A 79 15.18 -3.85 -9.48
N ALA A 80 15.32 -4.94 -10.25
CA ALA A 80 14.99 -4.93 -11.67
C ALA A 80 13.49 -4.99 -11.93
N THR A 81 12.75 -5.65 -11.05
CA THR A 81 11.29 -5.78 -11.11
C THR A 81 10.59 -4.97 -10.04
N GLU A 82 11.36 -4.30 -9.16
CA GLU A 82 10.84 -3.56 -7.99
C GLU A 82 9.93 -4.43 -7.11
N SER A 83 10.27 -5.72 -6.94
CA SER A 83 9.43 -6.66 -6.22
C SER A 83 10.16 -7.34 -5.05
N CYS A 84 9.38 -7.75 -4.04
CA CYS A 84 9.84 -8.51 -2.89
C CYS A 84 9.19 -9.89 -2.87
N ASN A 85 9.96 -10.93 -2.57
CA ASN A 85 9.49 -12.31 -2.55
C ASN A 85 8.77 -12.70 -1.24
N ALA A 86 8.41 -11.75 -0.39
CA ALA A 86 7.68 -12.04 0.84
C ALA A 86 6.35 -12.73 0.55
N ASP A 87 6.09 -13.81 1.28
CA ASP A 87 4.79 -14.45 1.33
C ASP A 87 3.90 -13.69 2.33
N MET A 88 3.17 -12.75 1.82
CA MET A 88 2.30 -11.87 2.58
C MET A 88 0.84 -12.33 2.45
N MET A 89 0.11 -12.31 3.56
CA MET A 89 -1.35 -12.41 3.54
C MET A 89 -1.95 -11.05 3.87
N MET A 90 -2.70 -10.49 2.93
CA MET A 90 -3.32 -9.19 3.09
C MET A 90 -4.84 -9.28 3.03
N VAL A 91 -5.49 -8.74 4.06
CA VAL A 91 -6.94 -8.58 4.12
C VAL A 91 -7.28 -7.09 4.19
N GLY A 92 -8.14 -6.63 3.30
CA GLY A 92 -8.43 -5.21 3.22
C GLY A 92 -9.81 -4.86 2.66
N ASP A 93 -10.04 -3.56 2.56
CA ASP A 93 -11.28 -2.97 2.05
C ASP A 93 -11.17 -2.55 0.57
N SER A 94 -11.93 -1.53 0.15
CA SER A 94 -11.91 -1.01 -1.22
C SER A 94 -10.57 -0.44 -1.66
N VAL A 95 -9.79 0.12 -0.72
CA VAL A 95 -8.45 0.63 -1.02
C VAL A 95 -7.54 -0.53 -1.41
N THR A 96 -7.54 -1.61 -0.63
CA THR A 96 -6.78 -2.84 -0.96
C THR A 96 -7.27 -3.46 -2.28
N SER A 97 -8.59 -3.54 -2.48
CA SER A 97 -9.16 -4.06 -3.73
C SER A 97 -8.71 -3.23 -4.94
N GLY A 98 -8.76 -1.92 -4.84
CA GLY A 98 -8.38 -1.01 -5.94
C GLY A 98 -6.87 -0.94 -6.21
N THR A 99 -6.03 -1.37 -5.27
CA THR A 99 -4.57 -1.37 -5.39
C THR A 99 -3.98 -2.77 -5.56
N SER A 100 -4.82 -3.81 -5.61
CA SER A 100 -4.41 -5.21 -5.59
C SER A 100 -3.43 -5.58 -6.70
N ASP A 101 -3.62 -5.09 -7.92
CA ASP A 101 -2.71 -5.37 -9.04
C ASP A 101 -1.31 -4.80 -8.82
N ALA A 102 -1.22 -3.59 -8.27
CA ALA A 102 0.06 -2.97 -7.93
C ALA A 102 0.74 -3.69 -6.76
N ILE A 103 -0.03 -4.09 -5.74
CA ILE A 103 0.49 -4.88 -4.62
C ILE A 103 0.96 -6.25 -5.10
N GLN A 104 0.20 -6.93 -5.96
CA GLN A 104 0.59 -8.24 -6.51
C GLN A 104 1.86 -8.16 -7.36
N ALA A 105 2.06 -7.05 -8.09
CA ALA A 105 3.29 -6.81 -8.85
C ALA A 105 4.51 -6.61 -7.91
N ALA A 106 4.31 -5.85 -6.82
CA ALA A 106 5.36 -5.62 -5.83
C ALA A 106 5.64 -6.86 -4.93
N PHE A 107 4.63 -7.68 -4.69
CA PHE A 107 4.70 -8.90 -3.86
C PHE A 107 4.11 -10.11 -4.60
N PRO A 108 4.84 -10.72 -5.52
CA PRO A 108 4.31 -11.81 -6.37
C PRO A 108 3.78 -13.03 -5.59
N ASN A 109 4.27 -13.26 -4.39
CA ASN A 109 3.86 -14.37 -3.52
C ASN A 109 2.75 -14.00 -2.52
N ALA A 110 2.20 -12.79 -2.61
CA ALA A 110 1.15 -12.35 -1.70
C ALA A 110 -0.20 -13.00 -2.02
N PHE A 111 -0.94 -13.38 -0.97
CA PHE A 111 -2.37 -13.60 -1.05
C PHE A 111 -3.09 -12.30 -0.62
N ILE A 112 -3.97 -11.79 -1.48
CA ILE A 112 -4.63 -10.49 -1.27
C ILE A 112 -6.15 -10.70 -1.36
N ASP A 113 -6.85 -10.45 -0.25
CA ASP A 113 -8.31 -10.40 -0.19
C ASP A 113 -8.78 -8.98 0.13
N GLY A 114 -9.04 -8.20 -0.90
CA GLY A 114 -9.62 -6.85 -0.83
C GLY A 114 -11.07 -6.86 -1.29
N LEU A 115 -11.98 -6.32 -0.46
CA LEU A 115 -13.41 -6.25 -0.82
C LEU A 115 -13.99 -4.86 -0.48
N PRO A 116 -14.65 -4.19 -1.45
CA PRO A 116 -15.33 -2.92 -1.19
C PRO A 116 -16.33 -3.00 -0.03
N ASN A 117 -16.41 -1.92 0.74
CA ASN A 117 -17.29 -1.77 1.92
C ASN A 117 -16.97 -2.68 3.11
N ARG A 118 -15.88 -3.44 3.09
CA ARG A 118 -15.49 -4.26 4.24
C ARG A 118 -15.14 -3.38 5.43
N GLN A 119 -15.77 -3.65 6.56
CA GLN A 119 -15.46 -3.01 7.85
C GLN A 119 -14.41 -3.84 8.61
N LEU A 120 -13.66 -3.20 9.51
CA LEU A 120 -12.59 -3.88 10.25
C LEU A 120 -13.09 -5.11 11.04
N PRO A 121 -14.24 -5.12 11.74
CA PRO A 121 -14.70 -6.33 12.45
C PRO A 121 -14.97 -7.52 11.51
N GLN A 122 -15.37 -7.29 10.27
CA GLN A 122 -15.65 -8.36 9.31
C GLN A 122 -14.37 -9.11 8.89
N ALA A 123 -13.21 -8.48 9.03
CA ALA A 123 -11.94 -9.12 8.69
C ALA A 123 -11.59 -10.30 9.61
N VAL A 124 -12.21 -10.41 10.79
CA VAL A 124 -12.08 -11.56 11.69
C VAL A 124 -12.54 -12.83 10.98
N ASP A 125 -13.76 -12.83 10.48
CA ASP A 125 -14.35 -13.99 9.79
C ASP A 125 -13.62 -14.27 8.47
N VAL A 126 -13.25 -13.21 7.74
CA VAL A 126 -12.52 -13.32 6.46
C VAL A 126 -11.16 -13.97 6.66
N TYR A 127 -10.36 -13.47 7.61
CA TYR A 127 -9.05 -14.04 7.90
C TYR A 127 -9.13 -15.53 8.30
N GLN A 128 -10.13 -15.91 9.09
CA GLN A 128 -10.37 -17.29 9.48
C GLN A 128 -10.78 -18.15 8.27
N GLN A 129 -11.66 -17.66 7.40
CA GLN A 129 -12.09 -18.38 6.20
C GLN A 129 -10.93 -18.59 5.22
N ASP A 130 -10.14 -17.56 4.97
CA ASP A 130 -8.98 -17.65 4.09
C ASP A 130 -7.94 -18.63 4.64
N THR A 131 -7.68 -18.55 5.95
CA THR A 131 -6.76 -19.49 6.60
C THR A 131 -7.28 -20.94 6.54
N ALA A 132 -8.57 -21.16 6.73
CA ALA A 132 -9.20 -22.46 6.59
C ALA A 132 -9.17 -22.99 5.14
N ALA A 133 -9.18 -22.09 4.16
CA ALA A 133 -8.99 -22.41 2.75
C ALA A 133 -7.53 -22.72 2.38
N GLY A 134 -6.60 -22.57 3.31
CA GLY A 134 -5.17 -22.88 3.14
C GLY A 134 -4.31 -21.68 2.76
N HIS A 135 -4.87 -20.48 2.72
CA HIS A 135 -4.09 -19.27 2.50
C HIS A 135 -3.34 -18.88 3.77
N SER A 136 -2.11 -18.43 3.60
CA SER A 136 -1.26 -18.01 4.72
C SER A 136 -0.19 -17.06 4.24
N GLY A 137 0.45 -16.37 5.18
CA GLY A 137 1.63 -15.57 4.93
C GLY A 137 2.55 -15.60 6.15
N SER A 138 3.84 -15.40 5.94
CA SER A 138 4.80 -15.20 7.03
C SER A 138 4.67 -13.78 7.61
N VAL A 139 4.10 -12.87 6.84
CA VAL A 139 3.70 -11.51 7.25
C VAL A 139 2.21 -11.35 6.98
N VAL A 140 1.50 -10.69 7.90
CA VAL A 140 0.08 -10.37 7.75
C VAL A 140 -0.09 -8.87 7.66
N VAL A 141 -0.91 -8.40 6.71
CA VAL A 141 -1.21 -6.98 6.52
C VAL A 141 -2.73 -6.76 6.53
N PHE A 142 -3.18 -5.79 7.32
CA PHE A 142 -4.57 -5.36 7.35
C PHE A 142 -4.69 -3.92 6.80
N GLY A 143 -5.35 -3.79 5.64
CA GLY A 143 -5.65 -2.51 4.99
C GLY A 143 -7.13 -2.15 5.14
N LEU A 144 -7.55 -1.79 6.35
CA LEU A 144 -8.95 -1.62 6.75
C LEU A 144 -9.14 -0.34 7.56
N GLY A 145 -10.35 0.22 7.50
CA GLY A 145 -10.74 1.34 8.34
C GLY A 145 -11.38 2.50 7.59
N THR A 146 -11.43 2.47 6.25
CA THR A 146 -12.16 3.50 5.48
C THR A 146 -13.68 3.31 5.58
N ASN A 147 -14.15 2.12 5.93
CA ASN A 147 -15.56 1.78 6.05
C ASN A 147 -15.96 1.58 7.52
N GLY A 148 -16.51 2.62 8.12
CA GLY A 148 -16.97 2.58 9.50
C GLY A 148 -15.90 3.01 10.52
N VAL A 149 -16.36 3.25 11.73
CA VAL A 149 -15.56 3.69 12.86
C VAL A 149 -15.07 2.47 13.63
N ILE A 150 -13.78 2.43 13.97
CA ILE A 150 -13.26 1.48 14.95
C ILE A 150 -13.78 1.91 16.31
N SER A 151 -14.68 1.13 16.88
CA SER A 151 -15.43 1.53 18.09
C SER A 151 -14.62 1.38 19.36
N ASN A 152 -13.69 0.41 19.38
CA ASN A 152 -12.84 0.15 20.53
C ASN A 152 -11.58 -0.65 20.12
N GLU A 153 -10.60 -0.68 21.01
CA GLU A 153 -9.33 -1.37 20.78
C GLU A 153 -9.46 -2.90 20.64
N GLN A 154 -10.53 -3.50 21.20
CA GLN A 154 -10.73 -4.95 21.15
C GLN A 154 -11.00 -5.43 19.72
N GLU A 155 -11.62 -4.61 18.87
CA GLU A 155 -11.82 -4.93 17.46
C GLU A 155 -10.47 -5.12 16.73
N VAL A 156 -9.49 -4.28 17.04
CA VAL A 156 -8.13 -4.41 16.47
C VAL A 156 -7.40 -5.59 17.11
N GLN A 157 -7.53 -5.76 18.44
CA GLN A 157 -6.86 -6.83 19.18
C GLN A 157 -7.30 -8.22 18.72
N GLN A 158 -8.58 -8.42 18.39
CA GLN A 158 -9.08 -9.69 17.85
C GLN A 158 -8.35 -10.10 16.56
N LEU A 159 -8.10 -9.16 15.66
CA LEU A 159 -7.32 -9.43 14.45
C LEU A 159 -5.87 -9.79 14.77
N ILE A 160 -5.25 -9.09 15.71
CA ILE A 160 -3.87 -9.38 16.14
C ILE A 160 -3.76 -10.78 16.71
N ASP A 161 -4.70 -11.18 17.56
CA ASP A 161 -4.72 -12.50 18.21
C ASP A 161 -4.84 -13.64 17.18
N LEU A 162 -5.63 -13.44 16.13
CA LEU A 162 -5.81 -14.41 15.05
C LEU A 162 -4.53 -14.67 14.24
N THR A 163 -3.61 -13.71 14.19
CA THR A 163 -2.35 -13.90 13.45
C THR A 163 -1.38 -14.88 14.12
N GLY A 164 -1.68 -15.31 15.34
CA GLY A 164 -0.85 -16.27 16.07
C GLY A 164 0.56 -15.74 16.38
N GLY A 165 0.70 -14.43 16.55
CA GLY A 165 1.98 -13.78 16.85
C GLY A 165 2.87 -13.54 15.62
N LYS A 166 2.40 -13.76 14.41
CA LYS A 166 3.14 -13.42 13.19
C LYS A 166 3.42 -11.91 13.12
N PRO A 167 4.50 -11.47 12.43
CA PRO A 167 4.66 -10.07 12.07
C PRO A 167 3.40 -9.57 11.38
N THR A 168 2.78 -8.55 11.94
CA THR A 168 1.48 -8.03 11.50
C THR A 168 1.58 -6.53 11.30
N TYR A 169 1.06 -6.04 10.18
CA TYR A 169 0.96 -4.61 9.92
C TYR A 169 -0.49 -4.18 9.79
N PHE A 170 -0.77 -3.00 10.30
CA PHE A 170 -1.93 -2.23 9.92
C PHE A 170 -1.49 -1.04 9.08
N ILE A 171 -2.28 -0.72 8.04
CA ILE A 171 -2.05 0.46 7.20
C ILE A 171 -2.97 1.56 7.69
N THR A 172 -2.43 2.75 7.95
CA THR A 172 -3.26 3.91 8.32
C THR A 172 -4.12 4.33 7.13
N ILE A 173 -5.29 4.87 7.44
CA ILE A 173 -6.25 5.29 6.42
C ILE A 173 -6.11 6.77 6.08
N ARG A 174 -6.49 7.12 4.83
CA ARG A 174 -6.66 8.47 4.33
C ARG A 174 -8.09 8.66 3.87
N MET A 175 -8.77 9.72 4.36
CA MET A 175 -10.13 10.05 3.96
C MET A 175 -10.48 11.51 4.29
N PRO A 176 -11.48 12.11 3.60
CA PRO A 176 -11.87 13.49 3.81
C PRO A 176 -12.79 13.69 5.03
N TYR A 177 -12.77 12.76 5.99
CA TYR A 177 -13.55 12.82 7.24
C TYR A 177 -12.60 12.80 8.44
N PRO A 178 -12.05 13.97 8.86
CA PRO A 178 -10.94 14.04 9.82
C PRO A 178 -11.23 13.36 11.17
N TRP A 179 -12.48 13.40 11.63
CA TRP A 179 -12.83 12.77 12.90
C TRP A 179 -12.68 11.24 12.82
N GLN A 180 -13.22 10.60 11.78
CA GLN A 180 -13.13 9.15 11.61
C GLN A 180 -11.70 8.73 11.30
N GLU A 181 -11.03 9.46 10.44
CA GLU A 181 -9.62 9.23 10.09
C GLU A 181 -8.72 9.24 11.34
N ASN A 182 -8.81 10.31 12.13
CA ASN A 182 -8.03 10.44 13.36
C ASN A 182 -8.38 9.35 14.38
N ASN A 183 -9.66 9.05 14.58
CA ASN A 183 -10.08 8.00 15.49
C ASN A 183 -9.49 6.65 15.09
N ASN A 184 -9.70 6.24 13.86
CA ASN A 184 -9.29 4.92 13.39
C ASN A 184 -7.76 4.79 13.37
N ASN A 185 -7.05 5.79 12.85
CA ASN A 185 -5.59 5.79 12.86
C ASN A 185 -5.00 5.77 14.28
N THR A 186 -5.65 6.44 15.24
CA THR A 186 -5.26 6.39 16.65
C THR A 186 -5.43 4.98 17.22
N MET A 187 -6.58 4.32 16.97
CA MET A 187 -6.83 2.95 17.45
C MET A 187 -5.80 1.96 16.91
N LEU A 188 -5.45 2.04 15.62
CA LEU A 188 -4.43 1.20 15.01
C LEU A 188 -3.05 1.42 15.65
N ARG A 189 -2.65 2.68 15.85
CA ARG A 189 -1.38 3.04 16.48
C ARG A 189 -1.29 2.60 17.94
N GLU A 190 -2.37 2.77 18.72
CA GLU A 190 -2.40 2.32 20.11
C GLU A 190 -2.31 0.79 20.22
N ALA A 191 -2.98 0.05 19.34
CA ALA A 191 -2.83 -1.39 19.28
C ALA A 191 -1.39 -1.80 18.94
N ALA A 192 -0.75 -1.12 17.98
CA ALA A 192 0.64 -1.39 17.64
C ALA A 192 1.61 -1.07 18.80
N LYS A 193 1.37 -0.03 19.59
CA LYS A 193 2.20 0.28 20.78
C LYS A 193 2.15 -0.84 21.81
N LYS A 194 1.00 -1.48 21.98
CA LYS A 194 0.78 -2.54 22.98
C LYS A 194 1.31 -3.91 22.54
N ASN A 195 1.43 -4.13 21.22
CA ASN A 195 1.80 -5.43 20.64
C ASN A 195 3.16 -5.35 19.94
N LYS A 196 4.13 -6.15 20.39
CA LYS A 196 5.50 -6.14 19.85
C LYS A 196 5.60 -6.70 18.43
N ASN A 197 4.69 -7.59 18.06
CA ASN A 197 4.61 -8.20 16.73
C ASN A 197 3.77 -7.36 15.74
N VAL A 198 3.33 -6.16 16.13
CA VAL A 198 2.50 -5.29 15.30
C VAL A 198 3.28 -4.06 14.87
N GLY A 199 3.23 -3.78 13.58
CA GLY A 199 3.78 -2.59 12.93
C GLY A 199 2.69 -1.68 12.36
N ILE A 200 3.09 -0.49 11.95
CA ILE A 200 2.25 0.50 11.26
C ILE A 200 2.92 0.91 9.97
N ILE A 201 2.19 0.82 8.88
CA ILE A 201 2.53 1.41 7.57
C ILE A 201 1.70 2.69 7.45
N ASP A 202 2.36 3.84 7.32
CA ASP A 202 1.69 5.14 7.42
C ASP A 202 1.28 5.72 6.06
N TRP A 203 0.21 5.16 5.47
CA TRP A 203 -0.39 5.71 4.25
C TRP A 203 -0.92 7.14 4.43
N HIS A 204 -1.48 7.44 5.61
CA HIS A 204 -1.98 8.78 5.91
C HIS A 204 -0.86 9.82 5.77
N GLY A 205 0.24 9.61 6.47
CA GLY A 205 1.39 10.54 6.42
C GLY A 205 2.11 10.53 5.07
N TYR A 206 2.20 9.35 4.43
CA TYR A 206 2.85 9.23 3.12
C TYR A 206 2.08 9.94 1.99
N SER A 207 0.75 9.89 2.05
CA SER A 207 -0.13 10.56 1.06
C SER A 207 -0.46 12.00 1.42
N GLU A 208 0.03 12.51 2.55
CA GLU A 208 -0.19 13.91 2.94
C GLU A 208 0.50 14.87 1.96
N GLY A 209 -0.27 15.84 1.46
CA GLY A 209 0.20 16.77 0.43
C GLY A 209 0.24 16.22 -0.99
N HIS A 210 -0.10 14.95 -1.20
CA HIS A 210 -0.08 14.23 -2.46
C HIS A 210 -1.50 13.96 -2.99
N SER A 211 -2.25 15.02 -3.30
CA SER A 211 -3.59 14.89 -3.87
C SER A 211 -3.60 14.14 -5.21
N GLU A 212 -2.48 14.15 -5.94
CA GLU A 212 -2.28 13.41 -7.19
C GLU A 212 -2.28 11.88 -7.02
N TYR A 213 -2.22 11.36 -5.80
CA TYR A 213 -2.33 9.93 -5.53
C TYR A 213 -3.78 9.45 -5.41
N LEU A 214 -4.73 10.36 -5.18
CA LEU A 214 -6.11 10.00 -4.87
C LEU A 214 -7.04 10.37 -6.03
N ASN A 215 -8.15 9.65 -6.12
CA ASN A 215 -9.30 10.05 -6.90
C ASN A 215 -10.00 11.25 -6.24
N ASP A 216 -10.96 11.86 -6.93
CA ASP A 216 -11.70 13.04 -6.48
C ASP A 216 -12.43 12.83 -5.13
N ASP A 217 -12.62 11.58 -4.73
CA ASP A 217 -13.26 11.23 -3.45
C ASP A 217 -12.33 11.41 -2.23
N GLY A 218 -11.02 11.58 -2.47
CA GLY A 218 -10.01 11.75 -1.42
C GLY A 218 -9.78 10.51 -0.55
N ILE A 219 -10.20 9.31 -1.01
CA ILE A 219 -10.08 8.04 -0.30
C ILE A 219 -9.31 7.03 -1.15
N HIS A 220 -9.82 6.77 -2.36
CA HIS A 220 -9.31 5.70 -3.20
C HIS A 220 -8.10 6.15 -3.99
N PRO A 221 -6.97 5.43 -3.93
CA PRO A 221 -5.85 5.69 -4.80
C PRO A 221 -6.22 5.56 -6.28
N ASN A 222 -5.77 6.51 -7.08
CA ASN A 222 -5.76 6.37 -8.53
C ASN A 222 -4.57 5.49 -8.96
N MET A 223 -4.32 5.37 -10.26
CA MET A 223 -3.22 4.54 -10.76
C MET A 223 -1.85 4.92 -10.16
N THR A 224 -1.53 6.22 -10.09
CA THR A 224 -0.27 6.71 -9.49
C THR A 224 -0.23 6.39 -7.99
N GLY A 225 -1.34 6.62 -7.29
CA GLY A 225 -1.47 6.30 -5.88
C GLY A 225 -1.44 4.81 -5.58
N ALA A 226 -1.93 3.95 -6.48
CA ALA A 226 -1.84 2.50 -6.32
C ALA A 226 -0.38 2.00 -6.32
N TYR A 227 0.46 2.53 -7.23
CA TYR A 227 1.89 2.25 -7.21
C TYR A 227 2.56 2.79 -5.95
N ALA A 228 2.25 4.03 -5.55
CA ALA A 228 2.76 4.62 -4.32
C ALA A 228 2.37 3.79 -3.08
N TYR A 229 1.12 3.32 -3.03
CA TYR A 229 0.60 2.46 -1.95
C TYR A 229 1.33 1.11 -1.89
N ALA A 230 1.54 0.45 -3.02
CA ALA A 230 2.27 -0.81 -3.08
C ALA A 230 3.76 -0.66 -2.69
N THR A 231 4.40 0.43 -3.11
CA THR A 231 5.81 0.72 -2.77
C THR A 231 6.02 0.97 -1.28
N MET A 232 4.99 1.45 -0.59
CA MET A 232 5.04 1.76 0.84
C MET A 232 4.94 0.49 1.72
N ILE A 233 4.33 -0.60 1.23
CA ILE A 233 4.20 -1.89 1.92
C ILE A 233 5.53 -2.62 1.94
#